data_0bdf2348a6c94cb1e2d4c2cb27347ecf
#
_entry.id   0bdf2348a6c94cb1e2d4c2cb27347ecf
#
_cell.length_a   1.000
_cell.length_b   1.000
_cell.length_c   1.000
_cell.angle_alpha   90.00
_cell.angle_beta   90.00
_cell.angle_gamma   90.00
#
_symmetry.space_group_name_H-M   'P 1'
#
loop_
_entity.id
_entity.type
_entity.pdbx_description
1 polymer ?
#
loop_
_entity_poly.entity_id
_entity_poly.type
_entity_poly.pdbx_seq_one_letter_code
_entity_poly.pdbx_strand_id
1 'polypeptide(L)'
;MKLEIKKKLLNRSDRVKCVDLHPTLPWVLIALYCGTVMIYDYNTQTQVRSLEITNAPVRSARFIARKQQIIVGSDDNLLRVFNYNTAEKIKTIDEHSDYIRNIAVHPTQPYVFSCSDDDSIRMFDWDKHW
;
A
#
# COMPACT_ATOMS: atom_id res chain seq x y z
N MET A 1 -30.73 7.53 -6.31
CA MET A 1 -29.49 8.18 -5.87
C MET A 1 -28.66 8.55 -7.10
N LYS A 2 -28.10 9.73 -7.10
CA LYS A 2 -27.28 10.22 -8.20
C LYS A 2 -25.82 10.29 -7.75
N LEU A 3 -24.92 9.65 -8.52
CA LEU A 3 -23.50 9.68 -8.25
C LEU A 3 -22.85 10.84 -9.01
N GLU A 4 -21.96 11.54 -8.33
CA GLU A 4 -21.19 12.64 -8.90
C GLU A 4 -19.72 12.39 -8.74
N ILE A 5 -18.93 12.78 -9.76
CA ILE A 5 -17.48 12.78 -9.65
C ILE A 5 -17.06 14.10 -9.00
N LYS A 6 -16.58 14.02 -7.76
CA LYS A 6 -16.12 15.20 -7.03
C LYS A 6 -14.78 15.70 -7.53
N LYS A 7 -13.82 14.79 -7.75
CA LYS A 7 -12.46 15.12 -8.17
C LYS A 7 -11.89 14.03 -9.03
N LYS A 8 -11.02 14.43 -9.96
CA LYS A 8 -10.19 13.50 -10.73
C LYS A 8 -8.73 13.78 -10.38
N LEU A 9 -8.05 12.78 -9.83
CA LEU A 9 -6.62 12.83 -9.60
C LEU A 9 -5.96 12.06 -10.73
N LEU A 10 -5.27 12.78 -11.62
CA LEU A 10 -4.68 12.19 -12.81
C LEU A 10 -3.25 11.78 -12.52
N ASN A 11 -2.97 10.50 -12.72
CA ASN A 11 -1.63 9.97 -12.75
C ASN A 11 -1.36 9.44 -14.14
N ARG A 12 -0.37 10.02 -14.82
CA ARG A 12 -0.07 9.69 -16.21
C ARG A 12 0.99 8.62 -16.35
N SER A 13 1.56 8.17 -15.23
CA SER A 13 2.72 7.29 -15.29
C SER A 13 2.36 5.84 -15.58
N ASP A 14 1.22 5.34 -15.08
CA ASP A 14 0.85 3.95 -15.31
C ASP A 14 -0.52 3.60 -14.73
N ARG A 15 -0.89 2.31 -14.86
CA ARG A 15 -2.14 1.75 -14.35
C ARG A 15 -2.15 1.78 -12.83
N VAL A 16 -3.25 2.26 -12.27
CA VAL A 16 -3.49 2.27 -10.83
C VAL A 16 -4.14 0.94 -10.44
N LYS A 17 -3.49 0.18 -9.56
CA LYS A 17 -3.91 -1.17 -9.18
C LYS A 17 -4.59 -1.24 -7.82
N CYS A 18 -4.38 -0.24 -6.96
CA CYS A 18 -4.92 -0.24 -5.61
C CYS A 18 -5.07 1.19 -5.10
N VAL A 19 -6.05 1.38 -4.24
CA VAL A 19 -6.30 2.65 -3.56
C VAL A 19 -6.65 2.37 -2.10
N ASP A 20 -6.13 3.19 -1.19
CA ASP A 20 -6.46 3.12 0.24
C ASP A 20 -6.53 4.53 0.82
N LEU A 21 -7.35 4.71 1.84
CA LEU A 21 -7.54 6.00 2.49
C LEU A 21 -6.85 6.03 3.84
N HIS A 22 -6.21 7.18 4.14
CA HIS A 22 -5.74 7.44 5.49
C HIS A 22 -6.95 7.73 6.40
N PRO A 23 -6.99 7.20 7.62
CA PRO A 23 -8.19 7.33 8.48
C PRO A 23 -8.42 8.75 9.01
N THR A 24 -7.40 9.60 9.10
CA THR A 24 -7.52 10.94 9.70
C THR A 24 -7.01 12.06 8.80
N LEU A 25 -6.02 11.80 7.96
CA LEU A 25 -5.47 12.80 7.03
C LEU A 25 -6.16 12.69 5.67
N PRO A 26 -6.21 13.80 4.91
CA PRO A 26 -6.85 13.80 3.59
C PRO A 26 -5.96 13.15 2.53
N TRP A 27 -5.45 11.97 2.81
CA TRP A 27 -4.49 11.27 1.96
C TRP A 27 -5.08 10.03 1.35
N VAL A 28 -4.75 9.81 0.07
CA VAL A 28 -5.03 8.59 -0.65
C VAL A 28 -3.72 7.97 -1.09
N LEU A 29 -3.57 6.68 -0.81
CA LEU A 29 -2.44 5.86 -1.22
C LEU A 29 -2.81 5.13 -2.49
N ILE A 30 -1.97 5.21 -3.51
CA ILE A 30 -2.17 4.47 -4.76
C ILE A 30 -0.97 3.61 -5.08
N ALA A 31 -1.23 2.44 -5.64
CA ALA A 31 -0.22 1.50 -6.08
C ALA A 31 -0.28 1.37 -7.60
N LEU A 32 0.87 1.37 -8.25
CA LEU A 32 0.96 1.41 -9.70
C LEU A 32 1.58 0.12 -10.27
N TYR A 33 1.18 -0.20 -11.48
CA TYR A 33 1.69 -1.35 -12.23
C TYR A 33 3.19 -1.23 -12.50
N CYS A 34 3.73 0.00 -12.59
CA CYS A 34 5.17 0.21 -12.81
C CYS A 34 6.04 -0.03 -11.58
N GLY A 35 5.46 -0.34 -10.42
CA GLY A 35 6.21 -0.60 -9.19
C GLY A 35 6.36 0.59 -8.26
N THR A 36 5.68 1.68 -8.54
CA THR A 36 5.69 2.91 -7.74
C THR A 36 4.45 2.98 -6.86
N VAL A 37 4.59 3.56 -5.67
CA VAL A 37 3.49 3.89 -4.77
C VAL A 37 3.50 5.39 -4.53
N MET A 38 2.33 6.00 -4.53
CA MET A 38 2.21 7.45 -4.31
C MET A 38 1.16 7.75 -3.25
N ILE A 39 1.40 8.83 -2.51
CA ILE A 39 0.42 9.39 -1.57
C ILE A 39 0.06 10.78 -2.08
N TYR A 40 -1.24 11.01 -2.29
CA TYR A 40 -1.79 12.29 -2.68
C TYR A 40 -2.66 12.87 -1.57
N ASP A 41 -2.56 14.18 -1.39
CA ASP A 41 -3.54 14.94 -0.61
C ASP A 41 -4.70 15.30 -1.54
N TYR A 42 -5.90 14.75 -1.27
CA TYR A 42 -7.03 14.95 -2.18
C TYR A 42 -7.73 16.30 -1.97
N ASN A 43 -7.45 17.02 -0.88
CA ASN A 43 -7.97 18.38 -0.69
C ASN A 43 -7.18 19.39 -1.50
N THR A 44 -5.85 19.31 -1.44
CA THR A 44 -4.96 20.24 -2.16
C THR A 44 -4.60 19.74 -3.56
N GLN A 45 -4.91 18.47 -3.86
CA GLN A 45 -4.57 17.81 -5.13
C GLN A 45 -3.06 17.80 -5.40
N THR A 46 -2.27 17.66 -4.32
CA THR A 46 -0.81 17.64 -4.39
C THR A 46 -0.26 16.28 -4.00
N GLN A 47 0.88 15.94 -4.59
CA GLN A 47 1.60 14.72 -4.24
C GLN A 47 2.35 14.93 -2.93
N VAL A 48 2.09 14.09 -1.93
CA VAL A 48 2.78 14.11 -0.64
C VAL A 48 4.05 13.28 -0.70
N ARG A 49 3.99 12.08 -1.28
CA ARG A 49 5.11 11.16 -1.41
C ARG A 49 5.03 10.37 -2.71
N SER A 50 6.20 10.00 -3.22
CA SER A 50 6.35 9.03 -4.29
C SER A 50 7.50 8.10 -3.94
N LEU A 51 7.25 6.80 -3.95
CA LEU A 51 8.23 5.78 -3.60
C LEU A 51 8.35 4.78 -4.75
N GLU A 52 9.56 4.64 -5.28
CA GLU A 52 9.88 3.60 -6.24
C GLU A 52 10.22 2.32 -5.48
N ILE A 53 9.28 1.36 -5.47
CA ILE A 53 9.38 0.17 -4.65
C ILE A 53 10.21 -0.92 -5.33
N THR A 54 9.84 -1.21 -6.59
CA THR A 54 10.39 -2.33 -7.34
C THR A 54 10.12 -2.10 -8.83
N ASN A 55 10.69 -2.94 -9.68
CA ASN A 55 10.38 -2.96 -11.11
C ASN A 55 9.15 -3.82 -11.44
N ALA A 56 8.65 -4.58 -10.46
CA ALA A 56 7.49 -5.43 -10.62
C ALA A 56 6.20 -4.66 -10.29
N PRO A 57 5.04 -5.09 -10.80
CA PRO A 57 3.77 -4.47 -10.44
C PRO A 57 3.49 -4.52 -8.94
N VAL A 58 2.99 -3.40 -8.39
CA VAL A 58 2.49 -3.33 -7.03
C VAL A 58 0.97 -3.43 -7.09
N ARG A 59 0.42 -4.52 -6.57
CA ARG A 59 -1.02 -4.79 -6.65
C ARG A 59 -1.79 -4.37 -5.42
N SER A 60 -1.11 -4.24 -4.28
CA SER A 60 -1.78 -3.83 -3.04
C SER A 60 -0.87 -2.99 -2.19
N ALA A 61 -1.45 -1.98 -1.57
CA ALA A 61 -0.78 -1.12 -0.60
C ALA A 61 -1.82 -0.63 0.41
N ARG A 62 -1.43 -0.56 1.68
CA ARG A 62 -2.33 -0.15 2.76
C ARG A 62 -1.60 0.77 3.74
N PHE A 63 -2.33 1.73 4.29
CA PHE A 63 -1.84 2.51 5.42
C PHE A 63 -1.86 1.67 6.70
N ILE A 64 -0.78 1.78 7.47
CA ILE A 64 -0.75 1.39 8.89
C ILE A 64 -0.59 2.70 9.66
N ALA A 65 -1.68 3.44 9.80
CA ALA A 65 -1.64 4.82 10.31
C ALA A 65 -1.13 4.90 11.74
N ARG A 66 -1.44 3.90 12.56
CA ARG A 66 -0.97 3.84 13.96
C ARG A 66 0.54 3.81 14.08
N LYS A 67 1.22 3.33 13.05
CA LYS A 67 2.68 3.23 13.00
C LYS A 67 3.31 4.28 12.10
N GLN A 68 2.49 5.11 11.44
CA GLN A 68 2.94 6.05 10.40
C GLN A 68 3.68 5.34 9.27
N GLN A 69 3.16 4.19 8.89
CA GLN A 69 3.76 3.31 7.90
C GLN A 69 2.78 2.96 6.79
N ILE A 70 3.32 2.46 5.70
CA ILE A 70 2.57 1.76 4.65
C ILE A 70 3.16 0.37 4.47
N ILE A 71 2.31 -0.57 4.07
CA ILE A 71 2.73 -1.91 3.68
C ILE A 71 2.34 -2.13 2.23
N VAL A 72 3.25 -2.71 1.46
CA VAL A 72 3.16 -2.82 0.00
C VAL A 72 3.44 -4.27 -0.40
N GLY A 73 2.61 -4.82 -1.28
CA GLY A 73 2.80 -6.15 -1.83
C GLY A 73 2.93 -6.09 -3.35
N SER A 74 3.88 -6.83 -3.89
CA SER A 74 4.24 -6.75 -5.31
C SER A 74 4.43 -8.13 -5.95
N ASP A 75 4.52 -8.13 -7.29
CA ASP A 75 4.64 -9.35 -8.09
C ASP A 75 6.01 -10.01 -7.96
N ASP A 76 6.96 -9.39 -7.28
CA ASP A 76 8.23 -10.01 -6.89
C ASP A 76 8.11 -10.86 -5.62
N ASN A 77 6.87 -11.12 -5.16
CA ASN A 77 6.53 -11.98 -4.02
C ASN A 77 6.87 -11.39 -2.65
N LEU A 78 7.26 -10.13 -2.59
CA LEU A 78 7.73 -9.50 -1.37
C LEU A 78 6.69 -8.52 -0.80
N LEU A 79 6.59 -8.51 0.53
CA LEU A 79 5.95 -7.43 1.27
C LEU A 79 7.03 -6.48 1.77
N ARG A 80 6.78 -5.18 1.67
CA ARG A 80 7.70 -4.16 2.16
C ARG A 80 6.96 -3.16 3.01
N VAL A 81 7.58 -2.75 4.11
CA VAL A 81 7.03 -1.77 5.04
C VAL A 81 7.90 -0.53 5.01
N PHE A 82 7.28 0.63 4.83
CA PHE A 82 7.96 1.92 4.78
C PHE A 82 7.35 2.88 5.78
N ASN A 83 8.19 3.74 6.36
CA ASN A 83 7.70 4.93 7.08
C ASN A 83 7.32 5.99 6.05
N TYR A 84 6.08 6.47 6.04
CA TYR A 84 5.65 7.41 5.02
C TYR A 84 6.13 8.84 5.28
N ASN A 85 6.60 9.17 6.48
CA ASN A 85 7.17 10.48 6.77
C ASN A 85 8.63 10.60 6.31
N THR A 86 9.42 9.56 6.52
CA THR A 86 10.86 9.54 6.21
C THR A 86 11.18 8.83 4.89
N ALA A 87 10.22 8.07 4.35
CA ALA A 87 10.42 7.21 3.19
C ALA A 87 11.41 6.06 3.43
N GLU A 88 11.74 5.79 4.68
CA GLU A 88 12.66 4.73 5.06
C GLU A 88 11.98 3.36 4.99
N LYS A 89 12.67 2.37 4.41
CA LYS A 89 12.20 1.00 4.41
C LYS A 89 12.48 0.36 5.77
N ILE A 90 11.42 -0.08 6.43
CA ILE A 90 11.48 -0.64 7.78
C ILE A 90 11.72 -2.15 7.73
N LYS A 91 11.06 -2.85 6.80
CA LYS A 91 11.09 -4.31 6.74
C LYS A 91 10.82 -4.79 5.32
N THR A 92 11.47 -5.88 4.95
CA THR A 92 11.14 -6.69 3.78
C THR A 92 10.75 -8.08 4.28
N ILE A 93 9.60 -8.58 3.84
CA ILE A 93 9.05 -9.86 4.26
C ILE A 93 9.00 -10.78 3.04
N ASP A 94 9.75 -11.87 3.08
CA ASP A 94 9.88 -12.84 1.99
C ASP A 94 9.28 -14.18 2.42
N GLU A 95 7.94 -14.26 2.44
CA GLU A 95 7.21 -15.43 2.90
C GLU A 95 6.29 -16.04 1.84
N HIS A 96 5.94 -15.29 0.81
CA HIS A 96 5.13 -15.79 -0.30
C HIS A 96 6.02 -16.26 -1.43
N SER A 97 5.55 -17.26 -2.18
CA SER A 97 6.27 -17.83 -3.33
C SER A 97 5.65 -17.45 -4.68
N ASP A 98 4.64 -16.59 -4.68
CA ASP A 98 4.01 -16.10 -5.90
C ASP A 98 3.44 -14.69 -5.65
N TYR A 99 2.78 -14.13 -6.66
CA TYR A 99 2.26 -12.76 -6.64
C TYR A 99 1.40 -12.50 -5.42
N ILE A 100 1.64 -11.37 -4.75
CA ILE A 100 0.82 -10.90 -3.65
C ILE A 100 -0.33 -10.09 -4.23
N ARG A 101 -1.56 -10.56 -3.97
CA ARG A 101 -2.76 -9.98 -4.60
C ARG A 101 -3.45 -8.94 -3.75
N ASN A 102 -3.42 -9.08 -2.44
CA ASN A 102 -4.13 -8.14 -1.56
C ASN A 102 -3.57 -8.18 -0.15
N ILE A 103 -3.79 -7.08 0.57
CA ILE A 103 -3.36 -6.88 1.95
C ILE A 103 -4.53 -6.29 2.71
N ALA A 104 -4.74 -6.74 3.94
CA ALA A 104 -5.70 -6.16 4.87
C ALA A 104 -5.00 -5.86 6.18
N VAL A 105 -5.30 -4.71 6.76
CA VAL A 105 -4.76 -4.28 8.06
C VAL A 105 -5.88 -4.36 9.08
N HIS A 106 -5.64 -5.06 10.19
CA HIS A 106 -6.62 -5.19 11.24
C HIS A 106 -6.90 -3.81 11.86
N PRO A 107 -8.18 -3.46 12.09
CA PRO A 107 -8.52 -2.11 12.56
C PRO A 107 -8.06 -1.78 13.98
N THR A 108 -7.90 -2.78 14.84
CA THR A 108 -7.57 -2.56 16.26
C THR A 108 -6.37 -3.38 16.75
N GLN A 109 -6.09 -4.54 16.15
CA GLN A 109 -5.00 -5.41 16.55
C GLN A 109 -3.76 -5.19 15.67
N PRO A 110 -2.55 -5.53 16.14
CA PRO A 110 -1.31 -5.31 15.38
C PRO A 110 -1.09 -6.35 14.29
N TYR A 111 -2.11 -6.64 13.49
CA TYR A 111 -2.10 -7.71 12.51
C TYR A 111 -2.27 -7.19 11.09
N VAL A 112 -1.48 -7.75 10.19
CA VAL A 112 -1.62 -7.58 8.75
C VAL A 112 -1.80 -8.95 8.12
N PHE A 113 -2.73 -9.04 7.17
CA PHE A 113 -3.00 -10.26 6.41
C PHE A 113 -2.64 -10.01 4.96
N SER A 114 -1.98 -10.98 4.34
CA SER A 114 -1.73 -10.97 2.90
C SER A 114 -2.27 -12.23 2.27
N CYS A 115 -2.66 -12.14 1.02
CA CYS A 115 -3.03 -13.29 0.21
C CYS A 115 -2.25 -13.30 -1.09
N SER A 116 -2.01 -14.48 -1.62
CA SER A 116 -1.12 -14.68 -2.76
C SER A 116 -1.63 -15.76 -3.69
N ASP A 117 -1.14 -15.73 -4.93
CA ASP A 117 -1.33 -16.81 -5.90
C ASP A 117 -0.64 -18.12 -5.48
N ASP A 118 0.15 -18.10 -4.40
CA ASP A 118 0.75 -19.31 -3.82
C ASP A 118 -0.25 -20.15 -3.00
N ASP A 119 -1.56 -19.85 -3.09
CA ASP A 119 -2.65 -20.52 -2.39
C ASP A 119 -2.65 -20.28 -0.87
N SER A 120 -1.93 -19.27 -0.37
CA SER A 120 -1.84 -19.03 1.07
C SER A 120 -2.36 -17.66 1.47
N ILE A 121 -2.84 -17.62 2.71
CA ILE A 121 -3.12 -16.41 3.47
C ILE A 121 -2.12 -16.38 4.62
N ARG A 122 -1.44 -15.24 4.80
CA ARG A 122 -0.46 -15.11 5.87
C ARG A 122 -0.83 -13.95 6.78
N MET A 123 -0.67 -14.20 8.08
CA MET A 123 -0.90 -13.19 9.12
C MET A 123 0.44 -12.80 9.74
N PHE A 124 0.67 -11.50 9.84
CA PHE A 124 1.88 -10.95 10.45
C PHE A 124 1.51 -10.07 11.64
N ASP A 125 2.31 -10.16 12.68
CA ASP A 125 2.13 -9.39 13.93
C ASP A 125 3.29 -8.43 14.07
N TRP A 126 3.06 -7.12 13.93
CA TRP A 126 4.16 -6.15 14.00
C TRP A 126 4.69 -5.93 15.41
N ASP A 127 3.94 -6.28 16.45
CA ASP A 127 4.46 -6.27 17.82
C ASP A 127 5.42 -7.44 18.08
N LYS A 128 5.41 -8.44 17.23
CA LYS A 128 6.30 -9.59 17.24
C LYS A 128 7.41 -9.48 16.20
N HIS A 129 7.67 -8.26 15.71
CA HIS A 129 8.68 -7.96 14.70
C HIS A 129 8.41 -8.59 13.33
N TRP A 130 7.13 -8.67 12.98
CA TRP A 130 6.73 -9.22 11.70
C TRP A 130 7.06 -10.73 11.62
#